data_6b18603faf52704d0784e95101e5f663
#
_entry.id   6b18603faf52704d0784e95101e5f663
#
_cell.length_a   1.000
_cell.length_b   1.000
_cell.length_c   1.000
_cell.angle_alpha   90.00
_cell.angle_beta   90.00
_cell.angle_gamma   90.00
#
_symmetry.space_group_name_H-M   'P 1'
#
loop_
_entity.id
_entity.type
_entity.pdbx_description
1 polymer ?
#
loop_
_entity_poly.entity_id
_entity_poly.type
_entity_poly.pdbx_seq_one_letter_code
_entity_poly.pdbx_strand_id
1 'polypeptide(L)'
;MDIFLIGIISYLMGSIPFGFILTKIFLKKDIREIGSGNIGATNALRTGNKTIGYSTLVLDILKAVAPVIYVKIFYQDFLYIASLCAFLGHVFPIWLKFKGGKGVATYVGILFAINIYFGIIFTISWFITFFISKYSSLSSLVGAASVPIYLLILTQFDQGIFFTIMFVLIFFTHRENIKRLKNKEETKTKIY
;
A
#
# COMPACT_ATOMS: atom_id res chain seq x y z
N MET A 1 -13.60 -22.33 6.02
CA MET A 1 -13.90 -21.50 4.82
C MET A 1 -12.94 -21.91 3.72
N ASP A 2 -13.39 -22.01 2.49
CA ASP A 2 -12.58 -22.44 1.35
C ASP A 2 -11.53 -21.36 1.00
N ILE A 3 -10.36 -21.80 0.55
CA ILE A 3 -9.24 -20.93 0.13
C ILE A 3 -9.68 -19.91 -0.95
N PHE A 4 -10.53 -20.33 -1.88
CA PHE A 4 -11.06 -19.46 -2.93
C PHE A 4 -11.93 -18.34 -2.35
N LEU A 5 -12.79 -18.68 -1.40
CA LEU A 5 -13.67 -17.70 -0.76
C LEU A 5 -12.88 -16.67 0.06
N ILE A 6 -11.85 -17.11 0.78
CA ILE A 6 -10.91 -16.24 1.50
C ILE A 6 -10.23 -15.27 0.52
N GLY A 7 -9.71 -15.80 -0.58
CA GLY A 7 -9.05 -14.99 -1.60
C GLY A 7 -9.99 -13.94 -2.21
N ILE A 8 -11.20 -14.35 -2.60
CA ILE A 8 -12.20 -13.45 -3.21
C ILE A 8 -12.62 -12.35 -2.23
N ILE A 9 -12.95 -12.70 -0.99
CA ILE A 9 -13.36 -11.70 0.01
C ILE A 9 -12.23 -10.71 0.30
N SER A 10 -11.01 -11.20 0.52
CA SER A 10 -9.85 -10.36 0.77
C SER A 10 -9.55 -9.43 -0.41
N TYR A 11 -9.66 -9.94 -1.65
CA TYR A 11 -9.51 -9.14 -2.86
C TYR A 11 -10.60 -8.05 -2.96
N LEU A 12 -11.86 -8.40 -2.77
CA LEU A 12 -12.97 -7.44 -2.85
C LEU A 12 -12.84 -6.35 -1.79
N MET A 13 -12.51 -6.71 -0.54
CA MET A 13 -12.23 -5.71 0.52
C MET A 13 -11.06 -4.81 0.15
N GLY A 14 -9.94 -5.38 -0.29
CA GLY A 14 -8.77 -4.63 -0.75
C GLY A 14 -9.07 -3.72 -1.94
N SER A 15 -10.00 -4.11 -2.81
CA SER A 15 -10.34 -3.39 -4.04
C SER A 15 -11.20 -2.13 -3.82
N ILE A 16 -11.71 -1.88 -2.61
CA ILE A 16 -12.47 -0.66 -2.31
C ILE A 16 -11.57 0.56 -2.52
N PRO A 17 -11.86 1.46 -3.48
CA PRO A 17 -10.98 2.55 -3.85
C PRO A 17 -11.28 3.82 -3.02
N PHE A 18 -10.92 3.84 -1.75
CA PHE A 18 -11.32 4.91 -0.82
C PHE A 18 -10.90 6.31 -1.28
N GLY A 19 -9.70 6.49 -1.81
CA GLY A 19 -9.29 7.80 -2.31
C GLY A 19 -10.15 8.31 -3.46
N PHE A 20 -10.58 7.43 -4.38
CA PHE A 20 -11.54 7.78 -5.43
C PHE A 20 -12.92 8.11 -4.85
N ILE A 21 -13.43 7.27 -3.95
CA ILE A 21 -14.75 7.46 -3.33
C ILE A 21 -14.81 8.78 -2.56
N LEU A 22 -13.83 9.02 -1.67
CA LEU A 22 -13.80 10.21 -0.82
C LEU A 22 -13.70 11.50 -1.66
N THR A 23 -12.82 11.54 -2.66
CA THR A 23 -12.70 12.73 -3.52
C THR A 23 -13.95 12.95 -4.36
N LYS A 24 -14.57 11.88 -4.86
CA LYS A 24 -15.80 12.00 -5.66
C LYS A 24 -16.99 12.49 -4.82
N ILE A 25 -17.14 11.98 -3.59
CA ILE A 25 -18.27 12.35 -2.72
C ILE A 25 -18.08 13.77 -2.16
N PHE A 26 -16.94 14.06 -1.56
CA PHE A 26 -16.75 15.29 -0.79
C PHE A 26 -16.25 16.47 -1.61
N LEU A 27 -15.46 16.23 -2.67
CA LEU A 27 -14.93 17.31 -3.52
C LEU A 27 -15.60 17.40 -4.88
N LYS A 28 -16.45 16.44 -5.25
CA LYS A 28 -17.06 16.31 -6.59
C LYS A 28 -16.02 16.27 -7.72
N LYS A 29 -14.81 15.79 -7.42
CA LYS A 29 -13.68 15.71 -8.36
C LYS A 29 -13.26 14.27 -8.58
N ASP A 30 -12.71 13.98 -9.74
CA ASP A 30 -12.06 12.69 -10.01
C ASP A 30 -10.58 12.80 -9.64
N ILE A 31 -10.13 12.02 -8.65
CA ILE A 31 -8.73 12.01 -8.20
C ILE A 31 -7.74 11.62 -9.31
N ARG A 32 -8.22 10.90 -10.32
CA ARG A 32 -7.38 10.45 -11.46
C ARG A 32 -7.02 11.58 -12.40
N GLU A 33 -7.75 12.71 -12.34
CA GLU A 33 -7.49 13.93 -13.09
C GLU A 33 -6.63 14.94 -12.29
N ILE A 34 -6.23 14.57 -11.07
CA ILE A 34 -5.47 15.45 -10.16
C ILE A 34 -4.05 14.92 -9.98
N GLY A 35 -3.08 15.81 -10.01
CA GLY A 35 -1.69 15.55 -9.65
C GLY A 35 -1.06 14.38 -10.42
N SER A 36 -0.79 13.26 -9.76
CA SER A 36 -0.18 12.08 -10.38
C SER A 36 -1.19 11.11 -11.00
N GLY A 37 -2.50 11.39 -10.92
CA GLY A 37 -3.54 10.48 -11.36
C GLY A 37 -3.73 9.24 -10.50
N ASN A 38 -2.95 9.06 -9.43
CA ASN A 38 -3.04 7.90 -8.55
C ASN A 38 -4.16 8.07 -7.52
N ILE A 39 -4.84 6.98 -7.13
CA ILE A 39 -5.95 7.00 -6.18
C ILE A 39 -5.52 7.02 -4.70
N GLY A 40 -4.23 6.95 -4.38
CA GLY A 40 -3.73 6.84 -3.01
C GLY A 40 -3.62 8.19 -2.27
N ALA A 41 -3.38 8.10 -0.97
CA ALA A 41 -3.36 9.21 -0.02
C ALA A 41 -2.45 10.39 -0.41
N THR A 42 -1.23 10.13 -0.90
CA THR A 42 -0.31 11.19 -1.33
C THR A 42 -0.88 12.05 -2.45
N ASN A 43 -1.66 11.46 -3.37
CA ASN A 43 -2.33 12.22 -4.42
C ASN A 43 -3.61 12.90 -3.87
N ALA A 44 -4.31 12.26 -2.95
CA ALA A 44 -5.46 12.85 -2.28
C ALA A 44 -5.08 14.12 -1.50
N LEU A 45 -3.89 14.18 -0.86
CA LEU A 45 -3.36 15.39 -0.22
C LEU A 45 -3.15 16.54 -1.22
N ARG A 46 -2.84 16.24 -2.49
CA ARG A 46 -2.66 17.28 -3.53
C ARG A 46 -3.95 18.00 -3.91
N THR A 47 -5.11 17.48 -3.49
CA THR A 47 -6.40 18.21 -3.63
C THR A 47 -6.47 19.44 -2.72
N GLY A 48 -5.55 19.61 -1.77
CA GLY A 48 -5.57 20.64 -0.73
C GLY A 48 -6.38 20.26 0.51
N ASN A 49 -7.12 19.16 0.48
CA ASN A 49 -7.93 18.72 1.61
C ASN A 49 -7.18 17.64 2.42
N LYS A 50 -6.62 18.04 3.57
CA LYS A 50 -5.86 17.15 4.45
C LYS A 50 -6.70 16.01 5.01
N THR A 51 -7.96 16.28 5.36
CA THR A 51 -8.87 15.26 5.91
C THR A 51 -9.07 14.12 4.92
N ILE A 52 -9.33 14.43 3.66
CA ILE A 52 -9.49 13.40 2.61
C ILE A 52 -8.19 12.62 2.42
N GLY A 53 -7.04 13.30 2.43
CA GLY A 53 -5.76 12.64 2.30
C GLY A 53 -5.47 11.65 3.43
N TYR A 54 -5.64 12.07 4.68
CA TYR A 54 -5.41 11.21 5.84
C TYR A 54 -6.49 10.12 5.98
N SER A 55 -7.75 10.43 5.71
CA SER A 55 -8.82 9.41 5.69
C SER A 55 -8.55 8.34 4.62
N THR A 56 -8.07 8.74 3.45
CA THR A 56 -7.67 7.78 2.41
C THR A 56 -6.56 6.85 2.92
N LEU A 57 -5.53 7.40 3.59
CA LEU A 57 -4.45 6.60 4.15
C LEU A 57 -4.97 5.57 5.16
N VAL A 58 -5.74 6.04 6.15
CA VAL A 58 -6.27 5.18 7.22
C VAL A 58 -7.18 4.10 6.67
N LEU A 59 -8.11 4.44 5.77
CA LEU A 59 -9.04 3.48 5.20
C LEU A 59 -8.36 2.48 4.26
N ASP A 60 -7.33 2.89 3.51
CA ASP A 60 -6.54 1.98 2.68
C ASP A 60 -5.68 1.02 3.51
N ILE A 61 -5.25 1.41 4.72
CA ILE A 61 -4.64 0.52 5.70
C ILE A 61 -5.68 -0.46 6.25
N LEU A 62 -6.80 0.06 6.77
CA LEU A 62 -7.82 -0.74 7.45
C LEU A 62 -8.49 -1.78 6.56
N LYS A 63 -8.71 -1.47 5.26
CA LYS A 63 -9.31 -2.42 4.32
C LYS A 63 -8.44 -3.67 4.09
N ALA A 64 -7.12 -3.57 4.31
CA ALA A 64 -6.22 -4.71 4.26
C ALA A 64 -6.07 -5.38 5.64
N VAL A 65 -6.03 -4.59 6.71
CA VAL A 65 -5.94 -5.11 8.09
C VAL A 65 -7.11 -6.02 8.41
N ALA A 66 -8.34 -5.62 8.06
CA ALA A 66 -9.55 -6.34 8.45
C ALA A 66 -9.58 -7.80 7.95
N PRO A 67 -9.45 -8.10 6.64
CA PRO A 67 -9.45 -9.48 6.17
C PRO A 67 -8.22 -10.25 6.65
N VAL A 68 -7.04 -9.62 6.75
CA VAL A 68 -5.81 -10.30 7.17
C VAL A 68 -5.87 -10.70 8.63
N ILE A 69 -6.36 -9.84 9.53
CA ILE A 69 -6.55 -10.20 10.95
C ILE A 69 -7.60 -11.30 11.11
N TYR A 70 -8.72 -11.20 10.40
CA TYR A 70 -9.75 -12.24 10.44
C TYR A 70 -9.18 -13.60 10.04
N VAL A 71 -8.43 -13.67 8.94
CA VAL A 71 -7.81 -14.91 8.47
C VAL A 71 -6.70 -15.37 9.42
N LYS A 72 -5.91 -14.46 9.98
CA LYS A 72 -4.89 -14.80 10.98
C LYS A 72 -5.47 -15.51 12.20
N ILE A 73 -6.67 -15.11 12.65
CA ILE A 73 -7.31 -15.69 13.85
C ILE A 73 -7.99 -17.02 13.54
N PHE A 74 -8.69 -17.12 12.40
CA PHE A 74 -9.58 -18.25 12.15
C PHE A 74 -9.08 -19.24 11.09
N TYR A 75 -8.12 -18.84 10.22
CA TYR A 75 -7.68 -19.60 9.04
C TYR A 75 -6.20 -19.36 8.73
N GLN A 76 -5.33 -19.52 9.73
CA GLN A 76 -3.92 -19.10 9.68
C GLN A 76 -3.13 -19.64 8.47
N ASP A 77 -3.45 -20.85 8.00
CA ASP A 77 -2.80 -21.46 6.83
C ASP A 77 -3.00 -20.64 5.53
N PHE A 78 -4.03 -19.81 5.50
CA PHE A 78 -4.35 -18.96 4.33
C PHE A 78 -3.93 -17.51 4.49
N LEU A 79 -3.15 -17.19 5.53
CA LEU A 79 -2.75 -15.82 5.88
C LEU A 79 -2.09 -15.08 4.72
N TYR A 80 -1.14 -15.72 4.04
CA TYR A 80 -0.42 -15.09 2.93
C TYR A 80 -1.28 -14.91 1.68
N ILE A 81 -2.22 -15.82 1.44
CA ILE A 81 -3.17 -15.71 0.33
C ILE A 81 -4.11 -14.53 0.56
N ALA A 82 -4.70 -14.41 1.76
CA ALA A 82 -5.54 -13.27 2.12
C ALA A 82 -4.79 -11.95 1.98
N SER A 83 -3.54 -11.91 2.46
CA SER A 83 -2.67 -10.73 2.37
C SER A 83 -2.37 -10.32 0.93
N LEU A 84 -1.99 -11.28 0.09
CA LEU A 84 -1.71 -11.04 -1.33
C LEU A 84 -2.97 -10.58 -2.07
N CYS A 85 -4.10 -11.25 -1.84
CA CYS A 85 -5.37 -10.91 -2.49
C CYS A 85 -5.86 -9.51 -2.08
N ALA A 86 -5.76 -9.13 -0.80
CA ALA A 86 -6.09 -7.77 -0.35
C ALA A 86 -5.18 -6.71 -1.00
N PHE A 87 -3.90 -6.99 -1.11
CA PHE A 87 -2.93 -6.13 -1.80
C PHE A 87 -3.26 -5.99 -3.30
N LEU A 88 -3.48 -7.12 -4.00
CA LEU A 88 -3.82 -7.13 -5.41
C LEU A 88 -5.15 -6.41 -5.68
N GLY A 89 -6.11 -6.52 -4.76
CA GLY A 89 -7.36 -5.77 -4.82
C GLY A 89 -7.12 -4.25 -4.88
N HIS A 90 -6.21 -3.73 -4.06
CA HIS A 90 -5.88 -2.30 -4.11
C HIS A 90 -5.13 -1.89 -5.38
N VAL A 91 -4.20 -2.73 -5.85
CA VAL A 91 -3.39 -2.42 -7.05
C VAL A 91 -4.21 -2.58 -8.33
N PHE A 92 -5.08 -3.59 -8.37
CA PHE A 92 -5.90 -3.94 -9.52
C PHE A 92 -7.39 -4.01 -9.15
N PRO A 93 -8.02 -2.90 -8.69
CA PRO A 93 -9.41 -2.91 -8.27
C PRO A 93 -10.38 -3.12 -9.45
N ILE A 94 -11.28 -4.08 -9.31
CA ILE A 94 -12.29 -4.39 -10.33
C ILE A 94 -13.16 -3.18 -10.66
N TRP A 95 -13.50 -2.35 -9.66
CA TRP A 95 -14.35 -1.16 -9.78
C TRP A 95 -13.75 -0.07 -10.66
N LEU A 96 -12.42 -0.04 -10.82
CA LEU A 96 -11.68 0.95 -11.60
C LEU A 96 -11.01 0.36 -12.84
N LYS A 97 -11.57 -0.71 -13.41
CA LYS A 97 -11.02 -1.41 -14.58
C LYS A 97 -9.55 -1.80 -14.36
N PHE A 98 -9.25 -2.31 -13.16
CA PHE A 98 -7.92 -2.77 -12.74
C PHE A 98 -6.83 -1.68 -12.70
N LYS A 99 -7.20 -0.40 -12.67
CA LYS A 99 -6.28 0.74 -12.55
C LYS A 99 -6.35 1.33 -11.15
N GLY A 100 -5.59 0.77 -10.23
CA GLY A 100 -5.62 1.10 -8.81
C GLY A 100 -4.47 1.96 -8.30
N GLY A 101 -4.18 1.78 -7.01
CA GLY A 101 -3.09 2.45 -6.30
C GLY A 101 -1.75 1.72 -6.43
N LYS A 102 -0.77 2.16 -5.64
CA LYS A 102 0.59 1.58 -5.64
C LYS A 102 0.81 0.51 -4.57
N GLY A 103 -0.16 0.28 -3.71
CA GLY A 103 -0.13 -0.76 -2.71
C GLY A 103 0.55 -0.39 -1.37
N VAL A 104 1.12 0.81 -1.22
CA VAL A 104 1.93 1.14 -0.03
C VAL A 104 1.12 1.12 1.26
N ALA A 105 -0.04 1.78 1.30
CA ALA A 105 -0.89 1.84 2.51
C ALA A 105 -1.44 0.44 2.87
N THR A 106 -1.89 -0.32 1.87
CA THR A 106 -2.33 -1.72 2.08
C THR A 106 -1.19 -2.62 2.53
N TYR A 107 0.02 -2.45 1.98
CA TYR A 107 1.20 -3.17 2.44
C TYR A 107 1.51 -2.89 3.90
N VAL A 108 1.49 -1.62 4.32
CA VAL A 108 1.66 -1.22 5.73
C VAL A 108 0.61 -1.90 6.62
N GLY A 109 -0.66 -1.90 6.20
CA GLY A 109 -1.73 -2.60 6.91
C GLY A 109 -1.45 -4.09 7.08
N ILE A 110 -1.00 -4.76 6.01
CA ILE A 110 -0.64 -6.18 6.02
C ILE A 110 0.54 -6.44 6.96
N LEU A 111 1.58 -5.62 6.91
CA LEU A 111 2.73 -5.74 7.80
C LEU A 111 2.32 -5.70 9.27
N PHE A 112 1.56 -4.69 9.68
CA PHE A 112 1.07 -4.57 11.06
C PHE A 112 0.12 -5.70 11.46
N ALA A 113 -0.72 -6.19 10.54
CA ALA A 113 -1.63 -7.28 10.81
C ALA A 113 -0.89 -8.62 11.00
N ILE A 114 0.15 -8.87 10.22
CA ILE A 114 0.96 -10.09 10.33
C ILE A 114 1.85 -10.03 11.57
N ASN A 115 2.65 -8.97 11.70
CA ASN A 115 3.56 -8.78 12.82
C ASN A 115 3.85 -7.29 13.03
N ILE A 116 3.64 -6.81 14.26
CA ILE A 116 3.86 -5.40 14.61
C ILE A 116 5.29 -4.92 14.28
N TYR A 117 6.29 -5.77 14.46
CA TYR A 117 7.70 -5.44 14.18
C TYR A 117 7.93 -5.16 12.68
N PHE A 118 7.25 -5.86 11.78
CA PHE A 118 7.37 -5.61 10.34
C PHE A 118 6.83 -4.23 9.97
N GLY A 119 5.68 -3.85 10.54
CA GLY A 119 5.13 -2.51 10.38
C GLY A 119 6.05 -1.42 10.94
N ILE A 120 6.68 -1.66 12.10
CA ILE A 120 7.63 -0.73 12.72
C ILE A 120 8.88 -0.57 11.85
N ILE A 121 9.48 -1.67 11.35
CA ILE A 121 10.65 -1.65 10.46
C ILE A 121 10.36 -0.83 9.20
N PHE A 122 9.23 -1.09 8.54
CA PHE A 122 8.79 -0.29 7.40
C PHE A 122 8.69 1.19 7.75
N THR A 123 7.97 1.49 8.84
CA THR A 123 7.65 2.87 9.25
C THR A 123 8.92 3.67 9.57
N ILE A 124 9.85 3.09 10.34
CA ILE A 124 11.13 3.73 10.67
C ILE A 124 11.95 3.97 9.40
N SER A 125 12.08 2.95 8.54
CA SER A 125 12.82 3.07 7.28
C SER A 125 12.21 4.12 6.34
N TRP A 126 10.87 4.17 6.29
CA TRP A 126 10.13 5.16 5.51
C TRP A 126 10.41 6.58 6.02
N PHE A 127 10.30 6.83 7.34
CA PHE A 127 10.52 8.15 7.93
C PHE A 127 11.96 8.61 7.79
N ILE A 128 12.95 7.75 8.08
CA ILE A 128 14.38 8.09 7.89
C ILE A 128 14.62 8.53 6.45
N THR A 129 14.19 7.72 5.47
CA THR A 129 14.36 8.05 4.05
C THR A 129 13.62 9.34 3.68
N PHE A 130 12.43 9.56 4.23
CA PHE A 130 11.62 10.74 3.96
C PHE A 130 12.27 12.02 4.50
N PHE A 131 12.77 12.00 5.73
CA PHE A 131 13.43 13.18 6.33
C PHE A 131 14.68 13.58 5.57
N ILE A 132 15.41 12.60 5.02
CA ILE A 132 16.63 12.85 4.23
C ILE A 132 16.28 13.32 2.82
N SER A 133 15.41 12.60 2.11
CA SER A 133 15.18 12.79 0.67
C SER A 133 14.04 13.74 0.32
N LYS A 134 13.00 13.82 1.17
CA LYS A 134 11.71 14.50 0.95
C LYS A 134 10.87 13.88 -0.17
N TYR A 135 11.22 12.69 -0.67
CA TYR A 135 10.46 11.95 -1.69
C TYR A 135 9.66 10.81 -1.07
N SER A 136 8.33 10.94 -1.01
CA SER A 136 7.43 9.89 -0.52
C SER A 136 7.57 8.58 -1.32
N SER A 137 7.79 8.67 -2.63
CA SER A 137 7.97 7.49 -3.49
C SER A 137 9.25 6.72 -3.17
N LEU A 138 10.39 7.41 -2.98
CA LEU A 138 11.64 6.78 -2.59
C LEU A 138 11.53 6.14 -1.20
N SER A 139 10.91 6.85 -0.25
CA SER A 139 10.66 6.35 1.10
C SER A 139 9.82 5.07 1.09
N SER A 140 8.82 5.03 0.22
CA SER A 140 7.97 3.84 0.06
C SER A 140 8.72 2.64 -0.50
N LEU A 141 9.64 2.86 -1.45
CA LEU A 141 10.48 1.80 -2.01
C LEU A 141 11.49 1.28 -0.97
N VAL A 142 12.16 2.16 -0.24
CA VAL A 142 13.12 1.78 0.81
C VAL A 142 12.40 1.08 1.97
N GLY A 143 11.28 1.63 2.44
CA GLY A 143 10.49 1.00 3.48
C GLY A 143 9.96 -0.37 3.06
N ALA A 144 9.50 -0.53 1.81
CA ALA A 144 9.03 -1.83 1.33
C ALA A 144 10.14 -2.88 1.17
N ALA A 145 11.37 -2.45 0.85
CA ALA A 145 12.53 -3.32 0.74
C ALA A 145 13.08 -3.73 2.13
N SER A 146 12.94 -2.89 3.15
CA SER A 146 13.55 -3.14 4.47
C SER A 146 13.05 -4.41 5.15
N VAL A 147 11.78 -4.76 4.98
CA VAL A 147 11.18 -5.94 5.64
C VAL A 147 11.68 -7.25 5.05
N PRO A 148 11.61 -7.50 3.72
CA PRO A 148 12.17 -8.73 3.17
C PRO A 148 13.68 -8.86 3.41
N ILE A 149 14.44 -7.76 3.34
CA ILE A 149 15.89 -7.78 3.66
C ILE A 149 16.10 -8.23 5.11
N TYR A 150 15.38 -7.65 6.07
CA TYR A 150 15.44 -8.04 7.47
C TYR A 150 15.14 -9.52 7.67
N LEU A 151 14.08 -10.04 7.05
CA LEU A 151 13.68 -11.44 7.17
C LEU A 151 14.69 -12.41 6.56
N LEU A 152 15.26 -12.07 5.41
CA LEU A 152 16.29 -12.89 4.76
C LEU A 152 17.59 -12.94 5.58
N ILE A 153 17.97 -11.84 6.22
CA ILE A 153 19.11 -11.80 7.16
C ILE A 153 18.87 -12.72 8.36
N LEU A 154 17.63 -12.76 8.87
CA LEU A 154 17.26 -13.67 9.97
C LEU A 154 16.94 -15.10 9.52
N THR A 155 17.25 -15.46 8.29
CA THR A 155 17.01 -16.80 7.71
C THR A 155 15.54 -17.24 7.73
N GLN A 156 14.59 -16.30 7.83
CA GLN A 156 13.15 -16.56 7.74
C GLN A 156 12.71 -16.55 6.26
N PHE A 157 13.15 -17.55 5.51
CA PHE A 157 13.05 -17.57 4.05
C PHE A 157 11.63 -17.53 3.52
N ASP A 158 10.68 -18.28 4.10
CA ASP A 158 9.30 -18.33 3.60
C ASP A 158 8.64 -16.95 3.67
N GLN A 159 8.77 -16.27 4.80
CA GLN A 159 8.27 -14.91 4.97
C GLN A 159 9.05 -13.91 4.12
N GLY A 160 10.37 -14.06 4.06
CA GLY A 160 11.26 -13.23 3.25
C GLY A 160 10.90 -13.28 1.77
N ILE A 161 10.64 -14.47 1.22
CA ILE A 161 10.20 -14.67 -0.15
C ILE A 161 8.84 -14.01 -0.39
N PHE A 162 7.87 -14.25 0.50
CA PHE A 162 6.54 -13.64 0.38
C PHE A 162 6.61 -12.11 0.30
N PHE A 163 7.32 -11.47 1.24
CA PHE A 163 7.46 -10.01 1.23
C PHE A 163 8.33 -9.49 0.10
N THR A 164 9.27 -10.30 -0.42
CA THR A 164 10.01 -9.97 -1.65
C THR A 164 9.09 -9.91 -2.85
N ILE A 165 8.16 -10.85 -3.00
CA ILE A 165 7.14 -10.82 -4.07
C ILE A 165 6.31 -9.53 -3.97
N MET A 166 5.84 -9.18 -2.78
CA MET A 166 5.08 -7.94 -2.58
C MET A 166 5.92 -6.69 -2.86
N PHE A 167 7.19 -6.68 -2.47
CA PHE A 167 8.12 -5.59 -2.80
C PHE A 167 8.31 -5.44 -4.32
N VAL A 168 8.49 -6.53 -5.05
CA VAL A 168 8.60 -6.50 -6.53
C VAL A 168 7.35 -5.89 -7.17
N LEU A 169 6.17 -6.23 -6.66
CA LEU A 169 4.91 -5.63 -7.13
C LEU A 169 4.86 -4.11 -6.82
N ILE A 170 5.28 -3.70 -5.62
CA ILE A 170 5.39 -2.27 -5.26
C ILE A 170 6.40 -1.57 -6.15
N PHE A 171 7.56 -2.17 -6.40
CA PHE A 171 8.57 -1.63 -7.31
C PHE A 171 8.00 -1.42 -8.71
N PHE A 172 7.29 -2.41 -9.24
CA PHE A 172 6.62 -2.31 -10.56
C PHE A 172 5.59 -1.18 -10.59
N THR A 173 4.76 -1.02 -9.55
CA THR A 173 3.76 0.05 -9.49
C THR A 173 4.38 1.44 -9.33
N HIS A 174 5.65 1.53 -8.92
CA HIS A 174 6.40 2.78 -8.81
C HIS A 174 7.27 3.11 -10.03
N ARG A 175 7.19 2.35 -11.15
CA ARG A 175 8.03 2.55 -12.33
C ARG A 175 8.09 3.99 -12.84
N GLU A 176 6.95 4.69 -12.85
CA GLU A 176 6.90 6.09 -13.26
C GLU A 176 7.56 7.04 -12.25
N ASN A 177 7.45 6.73 -10.95
CA ASN A 177 8.18 7.49 -9.91
C ASN A 177 9.69 7.25 -10.03
N ILE A 178 10.11 6.01 -10.26
CA ILE A 178 11.52 5.65 -10.45
C ILE A 178 12.09 6.41 -11.66
N LYS A 179 11.34 6.47 -12.77
CA LYS A 179 11.74 7.26 -13.95
C LYS A 179 11.91 8.73 -13.59
N ARG A 180 10.92 9.35 -12.90
CA ARG A 180 11.03 10.74 -12.45
C ARG A 180 12.16 10.99 -11.46
N LEU A 181 12.41 10.05 -10.53
CA LEU A 181 13.54 10.13 -9.60
C LEU A 181 14.88 10.13 -10.33
N LYS A 182 15.06 9.25 -11.32
CA LYS A 182 16.28 9.20 -12.16
C LYS A 182 16.48 10.49 -12.95
N ASN A 183 15.41 11.07 -13.47
CA ASN A 183 15.44 12.31 -14.24
C ASN A 183 15.46 13.57 -13.35
N LYS A 184 15.43 13.45 -12.01
CA LYS A 184 15.32 14.58 -11.07
C LYS A 184 14.03 15.40 -11.22
N GLU A 185 12.96 14.78 -11.72
CA GLU A 185 11.64 15.38 -11.99
C GLU A 185 10.60 15.00 -10.92
N GLU A 186 10.94 14.15 -9.97
CA GLU A 186 10.00 13.74 -8.92
C GLU A 186 9.69 14.91 -7.98
N THR A 187 8.42 15.07 -7.66
CA THR A 187 7.96 16.16 -6.79
C THR A 187 8.25 15.84 -5.32
N LYS A 188 8.97 16.75 -4.65
CA LYS A 188 9.16 16.67 -3.20
C LYS A 188 7.82 16.85 -2.49
N THR A 189 7.55 15.99 -1.52
CA THR A 189 6.35 16.08 -0.70
C THR A 189 6.56 17.11 0.40
N LYS A 190 5.70 18.13 0.44
CA LYS A 190 5.67 19.07 1.57
C LYS A 190 4.94 18.40 2.75
N ILE A 191 5.55 18.41 3.93
CA ILE A 191 4.86 18.09 5.18
C ILE A 191 4.09 19.36 5.55
N TYR A 192 2.77 19.26 5.60
CA TYR A 192 1.91 20.37 5.97
C TYR A 192 1.60 20.28 7.47
#